data_43ace7ab33cc4ab71e42ea804df3435b
#
_entry.id   43ace7ab33cc4ab71e42ea804df3435b
#
_cell.length_a   1.000
_cell.length_b   1.000
_cell.length_c   1.000
_cell.angle_alpha   90.00
_cell.angle_beta   90.00
_cell.angle_gamma   90.00
#
_symmetry.space_group_name_H-M   'P 1'
#
loop_
_entity.id
_entity.type
_entity.pdbx_description
1 polymer ?
#
loop_
_entity_poly.entity_id
_entity_poly.type
_entity_poly.pdbx_seq_one_letter_code
_entity_poly.pdbx_strand_id
1 'polypeptide(L)' 'MTNNHDPALTYSSYLKVDELLKLQQPLSEGPEHDELLFIVIHQTYELWFKQLMKL' A
#
# COMPACT_ATOMS: atom_id res chain seq x y z
N MET A 1 18.36 2.50 -5.36
CA MET A 1 18.09 1.91 -5.48
C MET A 1 17.77 1.25 -6.23
N THR A 2 17.76 0.93 -6.75
CA THR A 2 17.33 0.24 -7.22
C THR A 2 17.68 -0.70 -7.90
N ASN A 3 17.71 -1.60 -7.92
CA ASN A 3 18.17 -2.60 -8.41
C ASN A 3 17.27 -3.28 -9.27
N ASN A 4 16.81 -2.73 -10.23
CA ASN A 4 15.94 -3.29 -11.17
C ASN A 4 16.51 -4.46 -11.92
N HIS A 5 17.78 -4.74 -11.73
CA HIS A 5 18.41 -5.85 -12.43
C HIS A 5 18.52 -7.09 -11.58
N ASP A 6 17.97 -7.07 -10.39
CA ASP A 6 17.97 -8.24 -9.53
C ASP A 6 17.09 -9.31 -10.17
N PRO A 7 17.64 -10.48 -10.52
CA PRO A 7 16.85 -11.52 -11.16
C PRO A 7 15.75 -12.06 -10.27
N ALA A 8 15.83 -11.82 -8.96
CA ALA A 8 14.76 -12.24 -8.07
C ALA A 8 13.67 -11.19 -7.94
N LEU A 9 13.82 -10.06 -8.61
CA LEU A 9 12.86 -8.99 -8.51
C LEU A 9 11.61 -9.35 -9.29
N THR A 10 10.46 -9.31 -8.64
CA THR A 10 9.18 -9.59 -9.26
C THR A 10 8.27 -8.40 -9.05
N TYR A 11 7.11 -8.44 -9.68
CA TYR A 11 6.10 -7.43 -9.48
C TYR A 11 5.80 -7.25 -7.99
N SER A 12 5.56 -8.36 -7.29
CA SER A 12 5.21 -8.29 -5.88
C SER A 12 6.36 -7.78 -5.02
N SER A 13 7.57 -8.23 -5.29
CA SER A 13 8.70 -7.80 -4.47
C SER A 13 9.07 -6.35 -4.77
N TYR A 14 8.96 -5.95 -6.01
CA TYR A 14 9.30 -4.57 -6.38
C TYR A 14 8.33 -3.60 -5.73
N LEU A 15 7.04 -3.92 -5.76
CA LEU A 15 6.02 -3.04 -5.20
C LEU A 15 5.78 -3.28 -3.72
N LYS A 16 6.47 -4.28 -3.14
CA LYS A 16 6.31 -4.63 -1.73
C LYS A 16 4.84 -4.92 -1.41
N VAL A 17 4.24 -5.74 -2.26
CA VAL A 17 2.80 -5.99 -2.15
C VAL A 17 2.45 -6.66 -0.83
N ASP A 18 3.28 -7.60 -0.37
CA ASP A 18 2.98 -8.27 0.89
C ASP A 18 2.94 -7.28 2.05
N GLU A 19 3.89 -6.38 2.09
CA GLU A 19 3.92 -5.37 3.14
C GLU A 19 2.77 -4.38 2.98
N LEU A 20 2.51 -3.99 1.73
CA LEU A 20 1.46 -3.02 1.46
C LEU A 20 0.10 -3.54 1.93
N LEU A 21 -0.17 -4.82 1.69
CA LEU A 21 -1.46 -5.39 2.04
C LEU A 21 -1.62 -5.58 3.56
N LYS A 22 -0.58 -5.36 4.33
CA LYS A 22 -0.65 -5.45 5.77
C LYS A 22 -0.80 -4.09 6.45
N LEU A 23 -0.88 -3.03 5.69
CA LEU A 23 -0.90 -1.69 6.24
C LEU A 23 -2.30 -1.17 6.55
N GLN A 24 -3.32 -1.96 6.28
CA GLN A 24 -4.68 -1.58 6.56
C GLN A 24 -5.07 -2.19 7.90
N GLN A 25 -5.07 -1.38 8.96
CA GLN A 25 -5.27 -1.86 10.32
C GLN A 25 -6.55 -1.28 10.89
N PRO A 26 -7.70 -1.91 10.64
CA PRO A 26 -8.95 -1.41 11.18
C PRO A 26 -8.92 -1.41 12.71
N LEU A 27 -9.47 -0.39 13.30
CA LEU A 27 -9.50 -0.27 14.74
C LEU A 27 -10.73 -0.91 15.35
N SER A 28 -11.82 -1.01 14.59
CA SER A 28 -13.03 -1.61 15.12
C SER A 28 -12.94 -3.13 15.00
N GLU A 29 -13.66 -3.80 15.88
CA GLU A 29 -13.70 -5.25 15.85
C GLU A 29 -14.94 -5.67 15.10
N GLY A 30 -14.88 -6.79 14.45
CA GLY A 30 -16.01 -7.31 13.73
C GLY A 30 -15.97 -6.93 12.26
N PRO A 31 -17.01 -7.28 11.54
CA PRO A 31 -17.04 -7.13 10.08
C PRO A 31 -17.38 -5.71 9.64
N GLU A 32 -16.51 -4.79 9.91
CA GLU A 32 -16.73 -3.40 9.52
C GLU A 32 -16.15 -3.18 8.13
N HIS A 33 -16.93 -3.45 7.14
CA HIS A 33 -16.47 -3.33 5.76
C HIS A 33 -16.15 -1.88 5.39
N ASP A 34 -16.92 -0.95 5.95
CA ASP A 34 -16.74 0.45 5.59
C ASP A 34 -15.43 1.01 6.12
N GLU A 35 -14.96 0.49 7.25
CA GLU A 35 -13.70 0.99 7.80
C GLU A 35 -12.53 0.59 6.91
N LEU A 36 -12.51 -0.63 6.42
CA LEU A 36 -11.44 -1.07 5.53
C LEU A 36 -11.46 -0.25 4.25
N LEU A 37 -12.64 -0.03 3.69
CA LEU A 37 -12.77 0.77 2.49
C LEU A 37 -12.27 2.19 2.74
N PHE A 38 -12.60 2.78 3.88
CA PHE A 38 -12.13 4.11 4.24
C PHE A 38 -10.60 4.14 4.23
N ILE A 39 -9.97 3.14 4.85
CA ILE A 39 -8.52 3.10 4.94
C ILE A 39 -7.91 2.98 3.55
N VAL A 40 -8.40 2.08 2.73
CA VAL A 40 -7.83 1.84 1.41
C VAL A 40 -7.95 3.09 0.54
N ILE A 41 -9.12 3.72 0.53
CA ILE A 41 -9.32 4.91 -0.28
C ILE A 41 -8.34 6.01 0.13
N HIS A 42 -8.18 6.21 1.43
CA HIS A 42 -7.33 7.30 1.90
C HIS A 42 -5.86 6.99 1.74
N GLN A 43 -5.47 5.73 1.91
CA GLN A 43 -4.09 5.35 1.62
C GLN A 43 -3.77 5.55 0.15
N THR A 44 -4.72 5.25 -0.72
CA THR A 44 -4.53 5.46 -2.16
C THR A 44 -4.35 6.94 -2.46
N TYR A 45 -5.17 7.79 -1.86
CA TYR A 45 -5.01 9.24 -2.06
C TYR A 45 -3.66 9.72 -1.56
N GLU A 46 -3.20 9.21 -0.41
CA GLU A 46 -1.92 9.65 0.11
C GLU A 46 -0.77 9.25 -0.79
N LEU A 47 -0.86 8.07 -1.40
CA LEU A 47 0.17 7.65 -2.33
C LEU A 47 0.18 8.52 -3.57
N TRP A 48 -1.00 8.92 -4.06
CA TRP A 48 -1.07 9.85 -5.18
C TRP A 48 -0.50 11.21 -4.81
N PHE A 49 -0.80 11.69 -3.60
CA PHE A 49 -0.24 12.96 -3.15
C PHE A 49 1.28 12.87 -3.08
N LYS A 50 1.82 11.76 -2.61
CA LYS A 50 3.26 11.57 -2.58
C LYS A 50 3.85 11.73 -3.98
N GLN A 51 3.20 11.13 -4.99
CA GLN A 51 3.68 11.22 -6.36
C GLN A 51 3.58 12.66 -6.87
N LEU A 52 2.45 13.31 -6.62
CA LEU A 52 2.25 14.67 -7.10
C LEU A 52 3.18 15.67 -6.42
N MET A 53 3.43 15.48 -5.13
CA MET A 53 4.28 16.37 -4.37
C MET A 53 5.72 15.91 -4.38
N LYS A 54 5.96 14.70 -4.79
CA LYS A 54 7.30 14.09 -4.85
C LYS A 54 7.98 14.14 -3.49
N LEU A 55 7.23 13.79 -2.49
CA LEU A 55 7.73 13.76 -1.11
C LEU A 55 8.73 12.62 -0.88
#